data_7ac713f9ca8fc6872bbd4c743cba56e6
#
_entry.id   7ac713f9ca8fc6872bbd4c743cba56e6
#
_cell.length_a   1.000
_cell.length_b   1.000
_cell.length_c   1.000
_cell.angle_alpha   90.00
_cell.angle_beta   90.00
_cell.angle_gamma   90.00
#
_symmetry.space_group_name_H-M   'P 1'
#
loop_
_entity.id
_entity.type
_entity.pdbx_description
1 polymer ?
#
loop_
_entity_poly.entity_id
_entity_poly.type
_entity_poly.pdbx_seq_one_letter_code
_entity_poly.pdbx_strand_id
1 'polypeptide(L)'
;MIERRPFVQKILKNRQSNLRVVSGLGTSTWDLMSGGDDKANFGFIGAMGQAIPFALGLAMAQPDLRILLFTGDGDTLMSLGSIATVANHPVTNLTIIVTVSYTHLRAHETNQD
;
A
#
# COMPACT_ATOMS: atom_id res chain seq x y z
N MET A 1 2.49 17.88 -9.01
CA MET A 1 2.07 16.50 -8.67
C MET A 1 3.26 15.73 -8.11
N ILE A 2 3.04 14.99 -7.05
CA ILE A 2 4.10 14.15 -6.45
C ILE A 2 4.29 12.92 -7.34
N GLU A 3 5.53 12.67 -7.75
CA GLU A 3 5.85 11.46 -8.46
C GLU A 3 5.93 10.29 -7.48
N ARG A 4 5.26 9.19 -7.82
CA ARG A 4 5.05 8.07 -6.91
C ARG A 4 6.34 7.37 -6.50
N ARG A 5 7.19 6.97 -7.46
CA ARG A 5 8.39 6.19 -7.17
C ARG A 5 9.41 6.96 -6.34
N PRO A 6 9.78 8.19 -6.69
CA PRO A 6 10.68 8.97 -5.83
C PRO A 6 10.10 9.24 -4.45
N PHE A 7 8.78 9.41 -4.34
CA PHE A 7 8.11 9.61 -3.06
C PHE A 7 8.28 8.37 -2.16
N VAL A 8 8.05 7.18 -2.70
CA VAL A 8 8.23 5.92 -1.97
C VAL A 8 9.68 5.76 -1.54
N GLN A 9 10.63 6.00 -2.45
CA GLN A 9 12.04 5.91 -2.15
C GLN A 9 12.45 6.86 -1.02
N LYS A 10 11.90 8.07 -1.02
CA LYS A 10 12.19 9.06 0.01
C LYS A 10 11.69 8.62 1.38
N ILE A 11 10.49 8.06 1.45
CA ILE A 11 9.93 7.57 2.71
C ILE A 11 10.78 6.43 3.25
N LEU A 12 11.26 5.54 2.40
CA LEU A 12 12.02 4.36 2.82
C LEU A 12 13.49 4.65 3.11
N LYS A 13 13.99 5.82 2.78
CA LYS A 13 15.41 6.17 2.88
C LYS A 13 15.78 6.15 4.35
N ASN A 14 15.78 6.17 5.27
CA ASN A 14 16.19 6.12 6.68
C ASN A 14 15.18 5.33 7.52
N ARG A 15 14.72 4.22 6.96
CA ARG A 15 13.72 3.43 7.67
C ARG A 15 14.27 2.87 8.97
N GLN A 16 13.41 2.84 9.98
CA GLN A 16 13.75 2.28 11.28
C GLN A 16 13.59 0.76 11.29
N SER A 17 14.25 0.11 12.24
CA SER A 17 14.24 -1.34 12.33
C SER A 17 12.86 -1.94 12.64
N ASN A 18 11.97 -1.16 13.27
CA ASN A 18 10.63 -1.63 13.60
C ASN A 18 9.62 -1.42 12.48
N LEU A 19 10.02 -0.86 11.33
CA LEU A 19 9.14 -0.61 10.21
C LEU A 19 9.00 -1.86 9.35
N ARG A 20 7.75 -2.27 9.11
CA ARG A 20 7.41 -3.31 8.13
C ARG A 20 6.56 -2.67 7.05
N VAL A 21 6.91 -2.93 5.81
CA VAL A 21 6.26 -2.30 4.66
C VAL A 21 5.52 -3.37 3.87
N VAL A 22 4.26 -3.10 3.60
CA VAL A 22 3.40 -3.94 2.75
C VAL A 22 3.05 -3.12 1.52
N SER A 23 3.10 -3.73 0.36
CA SER A 23 2.65 -3.08 -0.86
C SER A 23 1.55 -3.88 -1.52
N GLY A 24 0.56 -3.17 -2.05
CA GLY A 24 -0.47 -3.77 -2.88
C GLY A 24 0.07 -4.18 -4.23
N LEU A 25 -0.78 -4.88 -4.96
CA LEU A 25 -0.50 -5.43 -6.27
C LEU A 25 -0.05 -4.37 -7.28
N GLY A 26 0.82 -4.75 -8.18
CA GLY A 26 1.16 -3.95 -9.35
C GLY A 26 2.27 -2.95 -9.10
N THR A 27 2.04 -1.71 -9.53
CA THR A 27 3.08 -0.67 -9.48
C THR A 27 3.53 -0.33 -8.07
N SER A 28 2.68 -0.50 -7.06
CA SER A 28 3.06 -0.27 -5.67
C SER A 28 4.19 -1.21 -5.23
N THR A 29 4.12 -2.48 -5.63
CA THR A 29 5.19 -3.45 -5.34
C THR A 29 6.49 -3.06 -6.05
N TRP A 30 6.40 -2.66 -7.32
CA TRP A 30 7.60 -2.25 -8.06
C TRP A 30 8.22 -0.98 -7.48
N ASP A 31 7.40 -0.04 -7.04
CA ASP A 31 7.88 1.17 -6.38
C ASP A 31 8.60 0.85 -5.07
N LEU A 32 8.04 -0.08 -4.30
CA LEU A 32 8.67 -0.55 -3.06
C LEU A 32 10.02 -1.19 -3.35
N MET A 33 10.09 -2.06 -4.34
CA MET A 33 11.32 -2.76 -4.69
C MET A 33 12.38 -1.82 -5.25
N SER A 34 11.98 -0.70 -5.84
CA SER A 34 12.94 0.29 -6.36
C SER A 34 13.76 0.95 -5.26
N GLY A 35 13.29 0.92 -4.03
CA GLY A 35 14.02 1.43 -2.87
C GLY A 35 14.99 0.44 -2.25
N GLY A 36 15.15 -0.74 -2.85
CA GLY A 36 16.00 -1.81 -2.37
C GLY A 36 15.19 -2.96 -1.78
N ASP A 37 15.73 -4.16 -1.90
CA ASP A 37 15.11 -5.34 -1.32
C ASP A 37 15.40 -5.38 0.19
N ASP A 38 14.38 -5.72 0.96
CA ASP A 38 14.48 -5.79 2.41
C ASP A 38 13.56 -6.88 2.93
N LYS A 39 14.04 -7.66 3.88
CA LYS A 39 13.25 -8.74 4.50
C LYS A 39 12.03 -8.21 5.23
N ALA A 40 12.02 -6.94 5.59
CA ALA A 40 10.90 -6.27 6.24
C ALA A 40 9.84 -5.77 5.26
N ASN A 41 9.97 -6.08 3.97
CA ASN A 41 9.01 -5.76 2.94
C ASN A 41 8.19 -6.99 2.55
N PHE A 42 6.91 -6.79 2.30
CA PHE A 42 6.03 -7.80 1.72
C PHE A 42 5.25 -7.18 0.57
N GLY A 43 5.47 -7.68 -0.65
CA GLY A 43 4.78 -7.18 -1.84
C GLY A 43 3.80 -8.21 -2.38
N PHE A 44 2.56 -7.77 -2.61
CA PHE A 44 1.58 -8.60 -3.29
C PHE A 44 1.87 -8.63 -4.79
N ILE A 45 1.82 -9.82 -5.38
CA ILE A 45 1.93 -10.01 -6.83
C ILE A 45 0.57 -10.38 -7.40
N GLY A 46 -0.28 -11.00 -6.60
CA GLY A 46 -1.64 -11.35 -6.93
C GLY A 46 -2.57 -10.99 -5.77
N ALA A 47 -3.75 -11.56 -5.73
CA ALA A 47 -4.73 -11.36 -4.67
C ALA A 47 -5.15 -9.90 -4.52
N MET A 48 -5.63 -9.31 -5.61
CA MET A 48 -6.10 -7.93 -5.64
C MET A 48 -7.15 -7.69 -4.55
N GLY A 49 -7.03 -6.61 -3.81
CA GLY A 49 -7.94 -6.25 -2.73
C GLY A 49 -7.56 -6.81 -1.36
N GLN A 50 -6.48 -7.60 -1.25
CA GLN A 50 -6.13 -8.25 0.00
C GLN A 50 -5.08 -7.51 0.83
N ALA A 51 -4.47 -6.47 0.29
CA ALA A 51 -3.39 -5.76 0.98
C ALA A 51 -3.86 -5.04 2.25
N ILE A 52 -5.02 -4.41 2.21
CA ILE A 52 -5.56 -3.68 3.37
C ILE A 52 -5.88 -4.63 4.54
N PRO A 53 -6.67 -5.71 4.35
CA PRO A 53 -6.93 -6.63 5.45
C PRO A 53 -5.66 -7.33 5.95
N PHE A 54 -4.72 -7.63 5.05
CA PHE A 54 -3.43 -8.20 5.44
C PHE A 54 -2.66 -7.25 6.36
N ALA A 55 -2.54 -5.98 5.96
CA ALA A 55 -1.81 -4.99 6.74
C ALA A 55 -2.47 -4.73 8.09
N LEU A 56 -3.80 -4.69 8.13
CA LEU A 56 -4.54 -4.55 9.38
C LEU A 56 -4.27 -5.73 10.32
N GLY A 57 -4.36 -6.95 9.80
CA GLY A 57 -4.08 -8.15 10.59
C GLY A 57 -2.66 -8.16 11.13
N LEU A 58 -1.69 -7.76 10.33
CA LEU A 58 -0.31 -7.67 10.75
C LEU A 58 -0.14 -6.63 11.86
N ALA A 59 -0.76 -5.46 11.71
CA ALA A 59 -0.70 -4.41 12.72
C ALA A 59 -1.32 -4.86 14.05
N MET A 60 -2.44 -5.58 13.99
CA MET A 60 -3.09 -6.12 15.19
C MET A 60 -2.24 -7.20 15.86
N ALA A 61 -1.59 -8.05 15.07
CA ALA A 61 -0.78 -9.16 15.58
C ALA A 61 0.56 -8.69 16.12
N GLN A 62 1.07 -7.57 15.63
CA GLN A 62 2.40 -7.05 15.98
C GLN A 62 2.30 -5.59 16.43
N PRO A 63 1.76 -5.33 17.63
CA PRO A 63 1.50 -3.95 18.05
C PRO A 63 2.76 -3.11 18.26
N ASP A 64 3.92 -3.75 18.45
CA ASP A 64 5.19 -3.04 18.62
C ASP A 64 5.86 -2.65 17.31
N LEU A 65 5.34 -3.13 16.18
CA LEU A 65 5.86 -2.79 14.86
C LEU A 65 5.05 -1.66 14.24
N ARG A 66 5.73 -0.87 13.42
CA ARG A 66 5.08 0.12 12.57
C ARG A 66 4.80 -0.52 11.22
N ILE A 67 3.55 -0.50 10.80
CA ILE A 67 3.13 -1.10 9.53
C ILE A 67 2.78 0.03 8.57
N LEU A 68 3.45 0.05 7.43
CA LEU A 68 3.21 1.01 6.36
C LEU A 68 2.72 0.26 5.14
N LEU A 69 1.55 0.61 4.65
CA LEU A 69 0.98 0.01 3.45
C LEU A 69 0.97 1.04 2.33
N PHE A 70 1.57 0.67 1.20
CA PHE A 70 1.38 1.36 -0.07
C PHE A 70 0.43 0.53 -0.93
N THR A 71 -0.68 1.11 -1.33
CA THR A 71 -1.63 0.41 -2.19
C THR A 71 -2.14 1.36 -3.28
N GLY A 72 -2.74 0.79 -4.31
CA GLY A 72 -3.33 1.56 -5.38
C GLY A 72 -4.81 1.83 -5.15
N ASP A 73 -5.35 2.75 -5.92
CA ASP A 73 -6.78 3.08 -5.87
C ASP A 73 -7.65 1.91 -6.35
N GLY A 74 -7.23 1.19 -7.39
CA GLY A 74 -7.97 0.03 -7.87
C GLY A 74 -8.01 -1.10 -6.85
N ASP A 75 -6.88 -1.39 -6.22
CA ASP A 75 -6.77 -2.39 -5.16
C ASP A 75 -7.66 -2.00 -3.97
N THR A 76 -7.68 -0.73 -3.62
CA THR A 76 -8.53 -0.19 -2.55
C THR A 76 -10.00 -0.34 -2.89
N LEU A 77 -10.39 -0.06 -4.13
CA LEU A 77 -11.79 -0.22 -4.56
C LEU A 77 -12.24 -1.67 -4.53
N MET A 78 -11.37 -2.61 -4.87
CA MET A 78 -11.67 -4.04 -4.77
C MET A 78 -11.94 -4.48 -3.34
N SER A 79 -11.44 -3.75 -2.37
CA SER A 79 -11.54 -4.08 -0.95
C SER A 79 -12.18 -2.93 -0.16
N LEU A 80 -13.18 -2.29 -0.75
CA LEU A 80 -13.79 -1.12 -0.13
C LEU A 80 -14.37 -1.42 1.26
N GLY A 81 -14.93 -2.61 1.44
CA GLY A 81 -15.43 -3.06 2.74
C GLY A 81 -14.34 -3.15 3.81
N SER A 82 -13.09 -3.38 3.41
CA SER A 82 -11.97 -3.43 4.37
C SER A 82 -11.70 -2.09 5.03
N ILE A 83 -12.05 -0.99 4.38
CA ILE A 83 -11.91 0.33 4.98
C ILE A 83 -12.83 0.46 6.19
N ALA A 84 -14.05 -0.04 6.10
CA ALA A 84 -14.95 -0.09 7.23
C ALA A 84 -14.40 -0.97 8.36
N THR A 85 -13.77 -2.10 8.00
CA THR A 85 -13.14 -2.98 8.98
C THR A 85 -12.00 -2.26 9.72
N VAL A 86 -11.16 -1.53 8.99
CA VAL A 86 -10.09 -0.74 9.59
C VAL A 86 -10.67 0.31 10.54
N ALA A 87 -11.74 0.98 10.14
CA ALA A 87 -12.39 1.99 10.98
C ALA A 87 -12.98 1.39 12.26
N ASN A 88 -13.49 0.16 12.19
CA ASN A 88 -14.08 -0.52 13.34
C ASN A 88 -13.04 -1.17 14.26
N HIS A 89 -11.81 -1.33 13.79
CA HIS A 89 -10.72 -1.92 14.57
C HIS A 89 -9.53 -0.97 14.56
N PRO A 90 -9.66 0.20 15.20
CA PRO A 90 -8.59 1.20 15.12
C PRO A 90 -7.31 0.69 15.76
N VAL A 91 -6.23 0.82 15.03
CA VAL A 91 -4.87 0.52 15.48
C VAL A 91 -4.02 1.78 15.33
N THR A 92 -3.05 1.95 16.20
CA THR A 92 -2.21 3.16 16.19
C THR A 92 -0.93 2.97 15.37
N ASN A 93 -0.64 1.75 14.94
CA ASN A 93 0.63 1.39 14.29
C ASN A 93 0.49 1.11 12.79
N LEU A 94 -0.64 1.44 12.17
CA LEU A 94 -0.87 1.24 10.74
C LEU A 94 -1.03 2.58 10.04
N THR A 95 -0.28 2.76 8.96
CA THR A 95 -0.45 3.89 8.03
C THR A 95 -0.70 3.34 6.64
N ILE A 96 -1.74 3.83 5.99
CA ILE A 96 -2.11 3.41 4.63
C ILE A 96 -1.92 4.59 3.70
N ILE A 97 -1.12 4.40 2.66
CA ILE A 97 -0.92 5.40 1.60
C ILE A 97 -1.52 4.83 0.33
N VAL A 98 -2.51 5.53 -0.21
CA VAL A 98 -3.16 5.16 -1.46
C VAL A 98 -2.57 6.01 -2.57
N THR A 99 -1.97 5.37 -3.56
CA THR A 99 -1.45 6.04 -4.74
C THR A 99 -2.45 5.91 -5.86
N VAL A 100 -2.78 7.04 -6.48
CA VAL A 100 -3.76 7.05 -7.56
C VAL A 100 -3.09 6.66 -8.86
N SER A 101 -3.67 5.67 -9.53
CA SER A 101 -3.25 5.26 -10.86
C SER A 101 -4.13 5.94 -11.88
N TYR A 102 -3.54 6.73 -12.77
CA TYR A 102 -4.29 7.36 -13.84
C TYR A 102 -4.54 6.44 -15.04
N THR A 103 -3.98 5.23 -15.01
CA THR A 103 -4.07 4.32 -16.14
C THR A 103 -5.52 3.96 -16.46
N HIS A 104 -6.28 3.55 -15.44
CA HIS A 104 -7.68 3.19 -15.66
C HIS A 104 -8.55 4.41 -15.95
N LEU A 105 -8.25 5.54 -15.34
CA LEU A 105 -8.97 6.79 -15.61
C LEU A 105 -8.71 7.27 -17.03
N ARG A 106 -7.46 7.17 -17.50
CA ARG A 106 -7.13 7.54 -18.87
C ARG A 106 -7.81 6.65 -19.88
N ALA A 107 -7.85 5.34 -19.64
CA ALA A 107 -8.54 4.41 -20.52
C ALA A 107 -10.03 4.77 -20.60
N HIS A 108 -10.62 5.13 -19.49
CA HIS A 108 -12.01 5.53 -19.43
C HIS A 108 -12.26 6.84 -20.17
N GLU A 109 -11.40 7.82 -19.97
CA GLU A 109 -11.47 9.11 -20.68
C GLU A 109 -11.32 8.93 -22.18
N THR A 110 -10.38 8.10 -22.61
CA THR A 110 -10.14 7.83 -24.04
C THR A 110 -11.38 7.23 -24.69
N ASN A 111 -12.09 6.38 -23.97
CA ASN A 111 -13.30 5.75 -24.49
C ASN A 111 -14.46 6.73 -24.65
N GLN A 112 -14.41 7.88 -24.01
CA GLN A 112 -15.41 8.93 -24.13
C GLN A 112 -15.16 9.85 -25.31
N ASP A 113 -13.95 9.90 -25.79
CA ASP A 113 -13.58 10.72 -26.93
C ASP A 113 -13.90 10.00 -28.26
#